data_f440b37cfa710da7002e8c47d79c856b
#
_entry.id   f440b37cfa710da7002e8c47d79c856b
#
_cell.length_a   1.000
_cell.length_b   1.000
_cell.length_c   1.000
_cell.angle_alpha   90.00
_cell.angle_beta   90.00
_cell.angle_gamma   90.00
#
_symmetry.space_group_name_H-M   'P 1'
#
loop_
_entity.id
_entity.type
_entity.pdbx_description
1 polymer ?
#
loop_
_entity_poly.entity_id
_entity_poly.type
_entity_poly.pdbx_seq_one_letter_code
_entity_poly.pdbx_strand_id
1 'polypeptide(L)'
;NTAVGTFFGARLFGALYTGTSTRHLDPSIFRPDLSGNLAQIIQSHALSFFHLSAPDLLLGFDADPAIRNIVGLIQQKPDIAIKGVRLRKFGQELIKLVGGRKIHADFTVPGGVNKVLTTAQRDEILKGLPEAFGHAKFALALLKGYHKANLAEVEDFASFDSNYMGLVQSDGALELYDGKMR
;
A
#
# COMPACT_ATOMS: atom_id res chain seq x y z
N ASN A 1 10.70 4.51 -3.20
CA ASN A 1 9.50 3.66 -3.32
C ASN A 1 8.91 3.20 -1.98
N THR A 2 9.68 3.15 -0.89
CA THR A 2 9.22 2.73 0.45
C THR A 2 8.52 3.84 1.24
N ALA A 3 8.84 5.08 0.98
CA ALA A 3 8.09 6.23 1.49
C ALA A 3 6.62 6.21 1.04
N VAL A 4 6.34 5.61 -0.10
CA VAL A 4 5.02 5.47 -0.69
C VAL A 4 4.10 4.66 0.23
N GLY A 5 4.52 3.48 0.72
CA GLY A 5 3.68 2.64 1.58
C GLY A 5 3.30 3.30 2.91
N THR A 6 4.24 4.03 3.53
CA THR A 6 3.98 4.73 4.81
C THR A 6 3.14 5.99 4.62
N PHE A 7 3.39 6.70 3.53
CA PHE A 7 2.65 7.90 3.17
C PHE A 7 1.21 7.57 2.79
N PHE A 8 0.98 6.44 2.14
CA PHE A 8 -0.35 5.95 1.79
C PHE A 8 -1.13 5.46 2.99
N GLY A 9 -0.47 4.75 3.91
CA GLY A 9 -1.10 4.39 5.18
C GLY A 9 -1.56 5.65 5.91
N ALA A 10 -0.73 6.68 5.98
CA ALA A 10 -1.06 7.95 6.63
C ALA A 10 -2.16 8.74 5.89
N ARG A 11 -2.22 8.69 4.54
CA ARG A 11 -3.27 9.38 3.77
C ARG A 11 -4.58 8.60 3.68
N LEU A 12 -4.54 7.29 3.57
CA LEU A 12 -5.75 6.48 3.73
C LEU A 12 -6.32 6.67 5.14
N PHE A 13 -5.45 6.69 6.15
CA PHE A 13 -5.80 7.05 7.52
C PHE A 13 -6.34 8.48 7.58
N GLY A 14 -5.66 9.44 6.97
CA GLY A 14 -6.12 10.81 6.84
C GLY A 14 -7.47 10.90 6.16
N ALA A 15 -7.66 10.33 5.00
CA ALA A 15 -8.91 10.37 4.25
C ALA A 15 -10.07 9.65 4.96
N LEU A 16 -9.78 8.59 5.72
CA LEU A 16 -10.77 7.84 6.51
C LEU A 16 -10.99 8.46 7.90
N TYR A 17 -9.98 9.09 8.48
CA TYR A 17 -10.00 9.64 9.84
C TYR A 17 -10.33 11.13 9.88
N THR A 18 -9.91 11.93 8.90
CA THR A 18 -10.16 13.37 8.84
C THR A 18 -11.52 13.75 8.24
N GLY A 19 -12.44 12.81 8.09
CA GLY A 19 -13.86 13.17 8.01
C GLY A 19 -14.33 14.05 9.18
N THR A 20 -13.41 14.39 10.11
CA THR A 20 -13.71 15.20 11.29
C THR A 20 -12.76 16.34 11.59
N SER A 21 -11.66 16.54 10.88
CA SER A 21 -10.81 17.71 11.19
C SER A 21 -10.06 18.27 10.01
N THR A 22 -10.23 19.54 9.84
CA THR A 22 -9.39 20.58 9.26
C THR A 22 -9.47 20.92 7.79
N ARG A 23 -10.55 20.70 7.14
CA ARG A 23 -11.12 21.60 6.11
C ARG A 23 -12.49 21.05 5.86
N HIS A 24 -13.49 21.91 5.92
CA HIS A 24 -14.87 21.63 5.59
C HIS A 24 -15.03 20.80 4.30
N LEU A 25 -14.63 19.53 4.37
CA LEU A 25 -15.00 18.55 3.38
C LEU A 25 -16.36 18.05 3.83
N ASP A 26 -17.36 18.57 3.16
CA ASP A 26 -18.70 18.03 3.17
C ASP A 26 -18.61 16.48 3.24
N PRO A 27 -19.24 15.82 4.23
CA PRO A 27 -19.27 14.37 4.29
C PRO A 27 -19.80 13.70 3.02
N SER A 28 -20.51 14.48 2.15
CA SER A 28 -20.92 14.05 0.81
C SER A 28 -19.76 13.93 -0.18
N ILE A 29 -18.58 14.48 0.13
CA ILE A 29 -17.36 14.37 -0.67
C ILE A 29 -16.43 13.28 -0.10
N PHE A 30 -16.97 12.20 0.44
CA PHE A 30 -16.21 10.97 0.54
C PHE A 30 -15.86 10.53 -0.88
N ARG A 31 -14.59 10.56 -1.23
CA ARG A 31 -14.08 10.24 -2.57
C ARG A 31 -13.86 8.72 -2.70
N PRO A 32 -14.87 7.96 -3.09
CA PRO A 32 -14.75 6.51 -3.23
C PRO A 32 -13.75 6.09 -4.33
N ASP A 33 -13.56 6.95 -5.34
CA ASP A 33 -12.54 6.83 -6.37
C ASP A 33 -11.13 6.79 -5.74
N LEU A 34 -10.81 7.73 -4.87
CA LEU A 34 -9.54 7.76 -4.16
C LEU A 34 -9.39 6.57 -3.21
N SER A 35 -10.44 6.20 -2.50
CA SER A 35 -10.43 5.04 -1.60
C SER A 35 -10.20 3.73 -2.35
N GLY A 36 -10.77 3.57 -3.54
CA GLY A 36 -10.55 2.44 -4.41
C GLY A 36 -9.09 2.35 -4.87
N ASN A 37 -8.53 3.45 -5.33
CA ASN A 37 -7.12 3.52 -5.75
C ASN A 37 -6.16 3.25 -4.58
N LEU A 38 -6.40 3.83 -3.40
CA LEU A 38 -5.58 3.59 -2.22
C LEU A 38 -5.65 2.12 -1.75
N ALA A 39 -6.83 1.51 -1.79
CA ALA A 39 -7.01 0.10 -1.47
C ALA A 39 -6.25 -0.79 -2.47
N GLN A 40 -6.29 -0.46 -3.76
CA GLN A 40 -5.53 -1.14 -4.81
C GLN A 40 -4.02 -1.02 -4.57
N ILE A 41 -3.54 0.14 -4.18
CA ILE A 41 -2.12 0.35 -3.87
C ILE A 41 -1.70 -0.48 -2.65
N ILE A 42 -2.49 -0.51 -1.58
CA ILE A 42 -2.20 -1.32 -0.40
C ILE A 42 -2.05 -2.81 -0.77
N GLN A 43 -3.04 -3.37 -1.48
CA GLN A 43 -2.99 -4.79 -1.84
C GLN A 43 -1.87 -5.10 -2.82
N SER A 44 -1.61 -4.21 -3.79
CA SER A 44 -0.57 -4.37 -4.80
C SER A 44 0.83 -4.27 -4.19
N HIS A 45 1.08 -3.30 -3.32
CA HIS A 45 2.37 -3.14 -2.64
C HIS A 45 2.62 -4.26 -1.62
N ALA A 46 1.59 -4.72 -0.92
CA ALA A 46 1.71 -5.89 -0.05
C ALA A 46 2.06 -7.15 -0.86
N LEU A 47 1.45 -7.33 -2.04
CA LEU A 47 1.80 -8.42 -2.95
C LEU A 47 3.24 -8.29 -3.44
N SER A 48 3.62 -7.13 -3.98
CA SER A 48 4.95 -6.87 -4.51
C SER A 48 6.04 -7.12 -3.46
N PHE A 49 5.89 -6.55 -2.27
CA PHE A 49 6.90 -6.70 -1.22
C PHE A 49 6.94 -8.12 -0.65
N PHE A 50 5.83 -8.62 -0.10
CA PHE A 50 5.84 -9.86 0.67
C PHE A 50 5.87 -11.14 -0.17
N HIS A 51 5.30 -11.11 -1.39
CA HIS A 51 5.19 -12.32 -2.21
C HIS A 51 6.21 -12.37 -3.34
N LEU A 52 6.58 -11.20 -3.89
CA LEU A 52 7.48 -11.15 -5.04
C LEU A 52 8.92 -10.84 -4.62
N SER A 53 9.15 -9.82 -3.79
CA SER A 53 10.51 -9.38 -3.44
C SER A 53 11.04 -10.02 -2.16
N ALA A 54 10.19 -10.26 -1.16
CA ALA A 54 10.65 -10.78 0.13
C ALA A 54 11.36 -12.15 0.07
N PRO A 55 10.98 -13.11 -0.79
CA PRO A 55 11.76 -14.34 -0.93
C PRO A 55 13.22 -14.07 -1.28
N ASP A 56 13.49 -13.24 -2.27
CA ASP A 56 14.86 -12.91 -2.68
C ASP A 56 15.60 -12.12 -1.59
N LEU A 57 14.96 -11.10 -1.03
CA LEU A 57 15.59 -10.23 -0.03
C LEU A 57 15.84 -10.92 1.32
N LEU A 58 14.97 -11.82 1.74
CA LEU A 58 15.01 -12.41 3.09
C LEU A 58 15.59 -13.81 3.15
N LEU A 59 15.60 -14.53 2.04
CA LEU A 59 16.24 -15.85 1.92
C LEU A 59 17.63 -15.74 1.27
N GLY A 60 17.88 -14.64 0.55
CA GLY A 60 19.13 -14.37 -0.17
C GLY A 60 19.03 -14.70 -1.66
N PHE A 61 19.72 -13.91 -2.47
CA PHE A 61 19.75 -14.10 -3.92
C PHE A 61 20.44 -15.42 -4.34
N ASP A 62 21.35 -15.93 -3.48
CA ASP A 62 22.06 -17.20 -3.68
C ASP A 62 21.35 -18.42 -3.08
N ALA A 63 20.16 -18.22 -2.47
CA ALA A 63 19.38 -19.33 -1.92
C ALA A 63 18.94 -20.30 -3.03
N ASP A 64 18.81 -21.58 -2.66
CA ASP A 64 18.32 -22.62 -3.57
C ASP A 64 17.00 -22.16 -4.25
N PRO A 65 16.94 -22.16 -5.59
CA PRO A 65 15.71 -21.80 -6.31
C PRO A 65 14.47 -22.57 -5.90
N ALA A 66 14.61 -23.80 -5.40
CA ALA A 66 13.48 -24.61 -4.93
C ALA A 66 12.80 -24.01 -3.70
N ILE A 67 13.54 -23.29 -2.86
CA ILE A 67 13.02 -22.64 -1.65
C ILE A 67 12.90 -21.12 -1.76
N ARG A 68 13.55 -20.49 -2.76
CA ARG A 68 13.52 -19.04 -2.98
C ARG A 68 12.21 -18.59 -3.62
N ASN A 69 11.12 -18.80 -2.90
CA ASN A 69 9.76 -18.47 -3.31
C ASN A 69 8.88 -18.24 -2.06
N ILE A 70 7.61 -17.89 -2.29
CA ILE A 70 6.68 -17.60 -1.20
C ILE A 70 6.44 -18.81 -0.28
N VAL A 71 6.51 -20.05 -0.79
CA VAL A 71 6.32 -21.25 0.02
C VAL A 71 7.51 -21.42 0.96
N GLY A 72 8.74 -21.26 0.48
CA GLY A 72 9.94 -21.29 1.32
C GLY A 72 9.94 -20.16 2.34
N LEU A 73 9.46 -18.96 1.97
CA LEU A 73 9.30 -17.86 2.92
C LEU A 73 8.30 -18.21 4.04
N ILE A 74 7.16 -18.81 3.70
CA ILE A 74 6.17 -19.26 4.69
C ILE A 74 6.78 -20.30 5.64
N GLN A 75 7.57 -21.23 5.12
CA GLN A 75 8.21 -22.28 5.93
C GLN A 75 9.28 -21.73 6.88
N GLN A 76 10.11 -20.81 6.39
CA GLN A 76 11.26 -20.30 7.16
C GLN A 76 10.93 -19.07 8.01
N LYS A 77 9.98 -18.24 7.57
CA LYS A 77 9.61 -16.97 8.21
C LYS A 77 8.10 -16.77 8.23
N PRO A 78 7.33 -17.67 8.87
CA PRO A 78 5.86 -17.66 8.83
C PRO A 78 5.25 -16.35 9.33
N ASP A 79 5.85 -15.75 10.36
CA ASP A 79 5.34 -14.50 10.93
C ASP A 79 5.38 -13.33 9.94
N ILE A 80 6.40 -13.28 9.08
CA ILE A 80 6.52 -12.27 8.03
C ILE A 80 5.47 -12.52 6.95
N ALA A 81 5.37 -13.77 6.50
CA ALA A 81 4.43 -14.15 5.46
C ALA A 81 2.97 -13.88 5.86
N ILE A 82 2.59 -14.22 7.11
CA ILE A 82 1.23 -13.96 7.63
C ILE A 82 0.90 -12.46 7.63
N LYS A 83 1.83 -11.59 8.03
CA LYS A 83 1.63 -10.14 8.00
C LYS A 83 1.38 -9.65 6.58
N GLY A 84 2.12 -10.17 5.61
CA GLY A 84 1.92 -9.86 4.19
C GLY A 84 0.54 -10.28 3.68
N VAL A 85 0.13 -11.51 4.00
CA VAL A 85 -1.20 -12.03 3.63
C VAL A 85 -2.32 -11.19 4.24
N ARG A 86 -2.21 -10.83 5.53
CA ARG A 86 -3.22 -10.00 6.21
C ARG A 86 -3.31 -8.59 5.64
N LEU A 87 -2.18 -7.96 5.37
CA LEU A 87 -2.16 -6.61 4.78
C LEU A 87 -2.77 -6.62 3.37
N ARG A 88 -2.41 -7.60 2.55
CA ARG A 88 -3.01 -7.78 1.22
C ARG A 88 -4.51 -8.04 1.30
N LYS A 89 -4.93 -8.92 2.21
CA LYS A 89 -6.35 -9.22 2.45
C LYS A 89 -7.12 -7.96 2.83
N PHE A 90 -6.59 -7.14 3.72
CA PHE A 90 -7.19 -5.87 4.11
C PHE A 90 -7.46 -4.97 2.89
N GLY A 91 -6.46 -4.75 2.02
CA GLY A 91 -6.65 -3.98 0.78
C GLY A 91 -7.72 -4.59 -0.14
N GLN A 92 -7.76 -5.91 -0.29
CA GLN A 92 -8.76 -6.59 -1.11
C GLN A 92 -10.18 -6.50 -0.53
N GLU A 93 -10.34 -6.53 0.78
CA GLU A 93 -11.66 -6.33 1.41
C GLU A 93 -12.13 -4.88 1.24
N LEU A 94 -11.23 -3.90 1.33
CA LEU A 94 -11.54 -2.51 0.99
C LEU A 94 -12.04 -2.37 -0.45
N ILE A 95 -11.33 -2.97 -1.41
CA ILE A 95 -11.74 -2.97 -2.84
C ILE A 95 -13.14 -3.56 -2.98
N LYS A 96 -13.41 -4.68 -2.32
CA LYS A 96 -14.73 -5.32 -2.34
C LYS A 96 -15.82 -4.44 -1.73
N LEU A 97 -15.54 -3.79 -0.59
CA LEU A 97 -16.52 -2.93 0.08
C LEU A 97 -16.92 -1.73 -0.78
N VAL A 98 -15.94 -1.10 -1.42
CA VAL A 98 -16.16 0.13 -2.22
C VAL A 98 -16.62 -0.22 -3.63
N GLY A 99 -16.04 -1.24 -4.26
CA GLY A 99 -16.27 -1.59 -5.67
C GLY A 99 -17.15 -2.83 -5.90
N GLY A 100 -17.69 -3.44 -4.83
CA GLY A 100 -18.59 -4.58 -4.91
C GLY A 100 -17.91 -5.93 -5.11
N ARG A 101 -16.73 -5.99 -5.74
CA ARG A 101 -15.95 -7.21 -6.01
C ARG A 101 -14.45 -6.93 -5.90
N LYS A 102 -13.65 -7.98 -5.70
CA LYS A 102 -12.19 -7.87 -5.46
C LYS A 102 -11.39 -7.66 -6.74
N ILE A 103 -11.88 -8.13 -7.87
CA ILE A 103 -11.25 -8.08 -9.18
C ILE A 103 -12.20 -7.39 -10.13
N HIS A 104 -11.67 -6.52 -10.98
CA HIS A 104 -12.47 -5.68 -11.89
C HIS A 104 -13.59 -4.94 -11.15
N ALA A 105 -13.22 -4.28 -10.06
CA ALA A 105 -14.15 -3.54 -9.23
C ALA A 105 -14.66 -2.28 -9.95
N ASP A 106 -15.96 -2.05 -9.86
CA ASP A 106 -16.63 -0.91 -10.49
C ASP A 106 -16.74 0.23 -9.47
N PHE A 107 -15.67 1.00 -9.30
CA PHE A 107 -15.67 2.14 -8.34
C PHE A 107 -16.35 3.37 -8.89
N THR A 108 -16.00 3.72 -10.13
CA THR A 108 -16.40 4.96 -10.78
C THR A 108 -17.29 4.68 -11.98
N VAL A 109 -18.25 5.54 -12.16
CA VAL A 109 -19.13 5.58 -13.33
C VAL A 109 -19.15 7.00 -13.89
N PRO A 110 -19.52 7.21 -15.15
CA PRO A 110 -19.69 8.56 -15.67
C PRO A 110 -20.61 9.40 -14.78
N GLY A 111 -20.09 10.50 -14.26
CA GLY A 111 -20.83 11.40 -13.37
C GLY A 111 -20.72 11.11 -11.88
N GLY A 112 -19.93 10.08 -11.44
CA GLY A 112 -19.77 9.84 -10.01
C GLY A 112 -19.24 8.47 -9.63
N VAL A 113 -19.82 7.90 -8.60
CA VAL A 113 -19.43 6.60 -8.03
C VAL A 113 -20.57 5.61 -8.12
N ASN A 114 -20.23 4.36 -8.37
CA ASN A 114 -21.21 3.28 -8.53
C ASN A 114 -21.93 2.96 -7.22
N LYS A 115 -21.23 3.06 -6.08
CA LYS A 115 -21.79 2.73 -4.78
C LYS A 115 -21.25 3.66 -3.70
N VAL A 116 -22.15 4.19 -2.89
CA VAL A 116 -21.80 5.00 -1.72
C VAL A 116 -21.46 4.10 -0.55
N LEU A 117 -20.37 4.41 0.16
CA LEU A 117 -19.97 3.71 1.37
C LEU A 117 -20.93 4.04 2.52
N THR A 118 -21.47 3.03 3.18
CA THR A 118 -22.31 3.22 4.35
C THR A 118 -21.47 3.50 5.61
N THR A 119 -22.07 4.13 6.62
CA THR A 119 -21.42 4.37 7.91
C THR A 119 -20.94 3.07 8.57
N ALA A 120 -21.74 2.00 8.49
CA ALA A 120 -21.37 0.69 9.02
C ALA A 120 -20.13 0.10 8.33
N GLN A 121 -20.06 0.22 7.01
CA GLN A 121 -18.88 -0.21 6.23
C GLN A 121 -17.65 0.62 6.57
N ARG A 122 -17.80 1.93 6.74
CA ARG A 122 -16.72 2.81 7.21
C ARG A 122 -16.19 2.34 8.57
N ASP A 123 -17.08 2.06 9.51
CA ASP A 123 -16.71 1.66 10.86
C ASP A 123 -16.01 0.28 10.88
N GLU A 124 -16.41 -0.62 9.99
CA GLU A 124 -15.71 -1.91 9.76
C GLU A 124 -14.30 -1.69 9.27
N ILE A 125 -14.10 -0.81 8.30
CA ILE A 125 -12.77 -0.44 7.79
C ILE A 125 -11.90 0.12 8.93
N LEU A 126 -12.44 1.05 9.71
CA LEU A 126 -11.73 1.68 10.81
C LEU A 126 -11.26 0.68 11.88
N LYS A 127 -12.03 -0.38 12.15
CA LYS A 127 -11.63 -1.45 13.07
C LYS A 127 -10.40 -2.24 12.59
N GLY A 128 -10.28 -2.49 11.29
CA GLY A 128 -9.15 -3.22 10.71
C GLY A 128 -7.89 -2.38 10.49
N LEU A 129 -8.03 -1.07 10.49
CA LEU A 129 -6.97 -0.14 10.12
C LEU A 129 -5.73 -0.18 11.04
N PRO A 130 -5.85 -0.25 12.39
CA PRO A 130 -4.67 -0.31 13.27
C PRO A 130 -3.78 -1.52 13.01
N GLU A 131 -4.37 -2.70 12.75
CA GLU A 131 -3.64 -3.91 12.42
C GLU A 131 -2.91 -3.75 11.06
N ALA A 132 -3.62 -3.29 10.03
CA ALA A 132 -3.05 -3.07 8.71
C ALA A 132 -1.90 -2.05 8.75
N PHE A 133 -2.05 -0.99 9.52
CA PHE A 133 -1.00 0.01 9.71
C PHE A 133 0.22 -0.56 10.46
N GLY A 134 0.00 -1.40 11.45
CA GLY A 134 1.05 -2.15 12.14
C GLY A 134 1.86 -3.03 11.18
N HIS A 135 1.18 -3.75 10.28
CA HIS A 135 1.84 -4.57 9.26
C HIS A 135 2.62 -3.75 8.23
N ALA A 136 2.10 -2.59 7.82
CA ALA A 136 2.80 -1.69 6.91
C ALA A 136 4.06 -1.08 7.56
N LYS A 137 3.97 -0.64 8.82
CA LYS A 137 5.15 -0.17 9.58
C LYS A 137 6.20 -1.25 9.74
N PHE A 138 5.77 -2.49 10.01
CA PHE A 138 6.67 -3.64 10.10
C PHE A 138 7.42 -3.87 8.77
N ALA A 139 6.71 -3.88 7.65
CA ALA A 139 7.31 -4.03 6.31
C ALA A 139 8.34 -2.95 6.04
N LEU A 140 8.03 -1.70 6.37
CA LEU A 140 8.95 -0.58 6.21
C LEU A 140 10.21 -0.74 7.08
N ALA A 141 10.05 -1.14 8.34
CA ALA A 141 11.18 -1.35 9.24
C ALA A 141 12.08 -2.50 8.74
N LEU A 142 11.47 -3.59 8.27
CA LEU A 142 12.18 -4.73 7.68
C LEU A 142 13.02 -4.30 6.46
N LEU A 143 12.41 -3.55 5.53
CA LEU A 143 13.12 -3.08 4.34
C LEU A 143 14.21 -2.07 4.67
N LYS A 144 14.00 -1.17 5.63
CA LYS A 144 15.06 -0.25 6.11
C LYS A 144 16.22 -1.01 6.75
N GLY A 145 15.94 -2.09 7.47
CA GLY A 145 16.95 -2.98 8.03
C GLY A 145 17.80 -3.64 6.95
N TYR A 146 17.12 -4.21 5.94
CA TYR A 146 17.78 -4.81 4.78
C TYR A 146 18.66 -3.78 4.04
N HIS A 147 18.09 -2.61 3.73
CA HIS A 147 18.82 -1.53 3.05
C HIS A 147 20.12 -1.14 3.78
N LYS A 148 20.05 -0.98 5.10
CA LYS A 148 21.24 -0.63 5.91
C LYS A 148 22.30 -1.74 5.89
N ALA A 149 21.86 -3.00 5.90
CA ALA A 149 22.78 -4.15 5.91
C ALA A 149 23.46 -4.38 4.56
N ASN A 150 22.83 -3.94 3.46
CA ASN A 150 23.28 -4.20 2.08
C ASN A 150 23.42 -2.90 1.28
N LEU A 151 23.92 -1.84 1.91
CA LEU A 151 23.93 -0.49 1.35
C LEU A 151 24.66 -0.41 0.01
N ALA A 152 25.85 -1.00 -0.09
CA ALA A 152 26.66 -0.96 -1.31
C ALA A 152 25.95 -1.60 -2.51
N GLU A 153 25.33 -2.77 -2.30
CA GLU A 153 24.57 -3.45 -3.35
C GLU A 153 23.32 -2.67 -3.75
N VAL A 154 22.62 -2.08 -2.78
CA VAL A 154 21.39 -1.33 -3.04
C VAL A 154 21.66 -0.01 -3.76
N GLU A 155 22.77 0.66 -3.48
CA GLU A 155 23.15 1.91 -4.13
C GLU A 155 23.53 1.72 -5.60
N ASP A 156 24.20 0.62 -5.93
CA ASP A 156 24.58 0.30 -7.29
C ASP A 156 23.45 -0.36 -8.10
N PHE A 157 22.48 -0.99 -7.44
CA PHE A 157 21.41 -1.73 -8.09
C PHE A 157 20.53 -0.84 -8.95
N ALA A 158 20.54 -1.09 -10.26
CA ALA A 158 19.76 -0.35 -11.26
C ALA A 158 19.95 1.18 -11.21
N SER A 159 21.13 1.63 -10.76
CA SER A 159 21.48 3.06 -10.71
C SER A 159 22.06 3.50 -12.06
N PHE A 160 21.39 4.43 -12.72
CA PHE A 160 21.85 5.02 -13.99
C PHE A 160 21.26 6.41 -14.14
N ASP A 161 21.95 7.28 -14.87
CA ASP A 161 21.49 8.62 -15.17
C ASP A 161 20.21 8.58 -16.00
N SER A 162 19.17 9.23 -15.50
CA SER A 162 17.85 9.26 -16.15
C SER A 162 17.09 10.52 -15.81
N ASN A 163 16.12 10.84 -16.63
CA ASN A 163 15.11 11.85 -16.29
C ASN A 163 13.93 11.20 -15.59
N TYR A 164 13.42 11.87 -14.57
CA TYR A 164 12.30 11.40 -13.77
C TYR A 164 11.14 12.37 -13.92
N MET A 165 9.94 11.83 -13.97
CA MET A 165 8.72 12.62 -14.02
C MET A 165 7.72 12.07 -13.01
N GLY A 166 7.08 12.94 -12.25
CA GLY A 166 6.10 12.54 -11.26
C GLY A 166 5.22 13.70 -10.78
N LEU A 167 4.18 13.35 -10.05
CA LEU A 167 3.36 14.33 -9.36
C LEU A 167 4.01 14.71 -8.04
N VAL A 168 4.18 16.00 -7.80
CA VAL A 168 4.83 16.52 -6.59
C VAL A 168 3.99 17.61 -5.93
N GLN A 169 4.12 17.72 -4.62
CA GLN A 169 3.61 18.84 -3.83
C GLN A 169 4.52 20.08 -4.00
N SER A 170 4.11 21.18 -3.41
CA SER A 170 4.89 22.43 -3.44
C SER A 170 6.26 22.33 -2.77
N ASP A 171 6.41 21.43 -1.80
CA ASP A 171 7.65 21.10 -1.10
C ASP A 171 8.52 20.05 -1.81
N GLY A 172 8.07 19.54 -2.96
CA GLY A 172 8.75 18.50 -3.72
C GLY A 172 8.45 17.07 -3.29
N ALA A 173 7.62 16.85 -2.27
CA ALA A 173 7.20 15.52 -1.88
C ALA A 173 6.31 14.86 -2.94
N LEU A 174 6.38 13.53 -3.04
CA LEU A 174 5.51 12.77 -3.93
C LEU A 174 4.03 13.00 -3.58
N GLU A 175 3.26 13.37 -4.57
CA GLU A 175 1.81 13.53 -4.47
C GLU A 175 1.12 12.68 -5.52
N LEU A 176 0.04 12.00 -5.17
CA LEU A 176 -0.61 11.09 -6.09
C LEU A 176 -1.97 11.57 -6.57
N TYR A 177 -2.43 12.71 -6.07
CA TYR A 177 -3.76 13.20 -6.41
C TYR A 177 -3.79 14.66 -6.87
N ASP A 178 -3.38 15.59 -6.02
CA ASP A 178 -3.42 17.04 -6.27
C ASP A 178 -2.05 17.62 -6.67
N GLY A 179 -1.08 16.75 -6.98
CA GLY A 179 0.27 17.15 -7.33
C GLY A 179 0.36 17.85 -8.69
N LYS A 180 1.44 18.62 -8.85
CA LYS A 180 1.83 19.16 -10.16
C LYS A 180 2.85 18.23 -10.79
N MET A 181 2.77 18.07 -12.11
CA MET A 181 3.77 17.33 -12.88
C MET A 181 5.12 18.08 -12.82
N ARG A 182 6.17 17.38 -12.47
CA ARG A 182 7.54 17.90 -12.45
C ARG A 182 8.50 16.88 -13.04
#